data_6ab0a97c0c79ce01b08dc161c694babd
#
_entry.id   6ab0a97c0c79ce01b08dc161c694babd
#
_cell.length_a   1.000
_cell.length_b   1.000
_cell.length_c   1.000
_cell.angle_alpha   90.00
_cell.angle_beta   90.00
_cell.angle_gamma   90.00
#
_symmetry.space_group_name_H-M   'P 1'
#
loop_
_entity.id
_entity.type
_entity.pdbx_description
1 polymer ?
#
loop_
_entity_poly.entity_id
_entity_poly.type
_entity_poly.pdbx_seq_one_letter_code
_entity_poly.pdbx_strand_id
1 'polypeptide(L)'
;MASLPYLHYTFSSDTSLKHHCVTTIRIPEAHISCLAAHNNLLYAASINEINVYDLSNFTHIDTFNNDHSDSSSVKSIAFDSTKIFTAHQDCKIRVWQITTPSKQHKLVSTLPTVKDRLLHFLLPKNYVSVRRHQKRLWVEHCDTVSDLAVKDGFVYSVSWDKSIKIWNAKSYKCLESVCKAHEDAVNAVAVSENGVVYTEAALKGDGSFLFSGGSDRSIVVWVWEREVNANHMGFLEALWGHTGAVLCLINVDDDDLTLVSGSADRTVRIWQRGKESGYRCMIILQGHEKPVKSLVAVQRGECNGVVSVCSGSLDGEIKVWDV
;
A
#
# COMPACT_ATOMS: atom_id res chain seq x y z
N MET A 1 -15.12 -23.61 29.06
CA MET A 1 -15.10 -22.15 28.98
C MET A 1 -14.17 -21.66 30.07
N ALA A 2 -12.93 -21.38 29.74
CA ALA A 2 -11.95 -20.83 30.67
C ALA A 2 -11.67 -19.39 30.23
N SER A 3 -12.02 -18.45 31.10
CA SER A 3 -11.77 -17.03 30.93
C SER A 3 -10.27 -16.75 31.11
N LEU A 4 -9.62 -16.23 30.07
CA LEU A 4 -8.25 -15.72 30.14
C LEU A 4 -8.23 -14.45 31.02
N PRO A 5 -7.24 -14.28 31.90
CA PRO A 5 -7.14 -13.11 32.75
C PRO A 5 -6.69 -11.88 31.94
N TYR A 6 -7.40 -10.77 32.11
CA TYR A 6 -7.00 -9.44 31.68
C TYR A 6 -5.75 -9.01 32.46
N LEU A 7 -4.60 -8.99 31.81
CA LEU A 7 -3.39 -8.37 32.36
C LEU A 7 -3.46 -6.86 32.11
N HIS A 8 -3.75 -6.10 33.15
CA HIS A 8 -3.53 -4.66 33.20
C HIS A 8 -2.02 -4.40 33.24
N TYR A 9 -1.45 -3.92 32.16
CA TYR A 9 -0.10 -3.36 32.18
C TYR A 9 -0.15 -1.87 32.49
N THR A 10 0.40 -1.50 33.63
CA THR A 10 0.71 -0.13 33.99
C THR A 10 1.95 0.32 33.21
N PHE A 11 1.85 1.42 32.47
CA PHE A 11 2.95 2.05 31.78
C PHE A 11 3.95 2.62 32.79
N SER A 12 5.22 2.18 32.74
CA SER A 12 6.33 2.90 33.34
C SER A 12 6.79 3.97 32.33
N SER A 13 6.59 5.22 32.71
CA SER A 13 7.07 6.39 32.03
C SER A 13 8.59 6.52 32.22
N ASP A 14 9.41 6.17 31.24
CA ASP A 14 10.74 6.76 31.09
C ASP A 14 11.28 6.51 29.68
N THR A 15 11.23 7.50 28.91
CA THR A 15 11.82 8.03 27.67
C THR A 15 10.72 8.64 26.83
N SER A 16 10.42 9.93 27.07
CA SER A 16 9.54 10.68 26.16
C SER A 16 10.26 10.91 24.84
N LEU A 17 10.12 10.00 23.90
CA LEU A 17 10.36 10.27 22.49
C LEU A 17 9.47 11.45 22.11
N LYS A 18 10.08 12.61 21.91
CA LYS A 18 9.37 13.83 21.49
C LYS A 18 9.02 13.68 20.02
N HIS A 19 7.89 13.05 19.75
CA HIS A 19 7.29 13.04 18.41
C HIS A 19 6.41 14.28 18.25
N HIS A 20 6.52 14.96 17.13
CA HIS A 20 5.67 16.09 16.81
C HIS A 20 5.25 16.05 15.34
N CYS A 21 4.08 16.58 15.07
CA CYS A 21 3.65 16.81 13.70
C CYS A 21 4.46 17.97 13.14
N VAL A 22 5.32 17.69 12.16
CA VAL A 22 6.18 18.68 11.51
C VAL A 22 5.35 19.61 10.64
N THR A 23 4.43 19.06 9.86
CA THR A 23 3.56 19.82 8.99
C THR A 23 2.26 19.07 8.70
N THR A 24 1.25 19.83 8.31
CA THR A 24 -0.03 19.30 7.83
C THR A 24 -0.33 19.90 6.46
N ILE A 25 -0.46 19.06 5.45
CA ILE A 25 -0.90 19.44 4.11
C ILE A 25 -2.38 19.13 4.01
N ARG A 26 -3.20 20.14 3.69
CA ARG A 26 -4.65 19.97 3.55
C ARG A 26 -5.05 20.07 2.09
N ILE A 27 -5.74 19.04 1.59
CA ILE A 27 -6.35 19.02 0.26
C ILE A 27 -7.85 19.27 0.47
N PRO A 28 -8.38 20.45 0.07
CA PRO A 28 -9.78 20.80 0.31
C PRO A 28 -10.74 19.80 -0.34
N GLU A 29 -11.80 19.45 0.39
CA GLU A 29 -12.92 18.61 -0.08
C GLU A 29 -12.51 17.20 -0.57
N ALA A 30 -11.31 16.76 -0.24
CA ALA A 30 -10.77 15.48 -0.70
C ALA A 30 -10.64 14.45 0.43
N HIS A 31 -10.56 13.18 0.03
CA HIS A 31 -10.19 12.07 0.91
C HIS A 31 -8.89 11.48 0.42
N ILE A 32 -7.88 11.36 1.25
CA ILE A 32 -6.64 10.71 0.87
C ILE A 32 -6.87 9.20 0.81
N SER A 33 -6.79 8.66 -0.40
CA SER A 33 -6.99 7.22 -0.66
C SER A 33 -5.69 6.44 -0.62
N CYS A 34 -4.59 7.04 -1.09
CA CYS A 34 -3.28 6.43 -1.17
C CYS A 34 -2.18 7.50 -1.06
N LEU A 35 -1.10 7.16 -0.35
CA LEU A 35 0.16 7.90 -0.32
C LEU A 35 1.26 7.01 -0.86
N ALA A 36 2.19 7.61 -1.61
CA ALA A 36 3.40 6.95 -2.05
C ALA A 36 4.54 7.97 -2.15
N ALA A 37 5.77 7.53 -1.96
CA ALA A 37 6.93 8.41 -2.06
C ALA A 37 7.96 7.83 -3.02
N HIS A 38 8.57 8.68 -3.85
CA HIS A 38 9.63 8.30 -4.76
C HIS A 38 10.48 9.52 -5.15
N ASN A 39 11.81 9.38 -5.09
CA ASN A 39 12.77 10.42 -5.49
C ASN A 39 12.48 11.81 -4.89
N ASN A 40 12.37 11.90 -3.58
CA ASN A 40 12.06 13.13 -2.84
C ASN A 40 10.69 13.77 -3.19
N LEU A 41 9.78 13.01 -3.79
CA LEU A 41 8.42 13.43 -4.11
C LEU A 41 7.40 12.61 -3.31
N LEU A 42 6.41 13.29 -2.76
CA LEU A 42 5.24 12.68 -2.14
C LEU A 42 4.06 12.76 -3.10
N TYR A 43 3.49 11.62 -3.39
CA TYR A 43 2.30 11.46 -4.23
C TYR A 43 1.10 11.19 -3.32
N ALA A 44 0.09 12.03 -3.43
CA ALA A 44 -1.14 11.91 -2.66
C ALA A 44 -2.33 11.77 -3.61
N ALA A 45 -2.91 10.58 -3.64
CA ALA A 45 -4.12 10.33 -4.39
C ALA A 45 -5.34 10.75 -3.59
N SER A 46 -6.15 11.60 -4.19
CA SER A 46 -7.41 12.08 -3.63
C SER A 46 -8.51 11.96 -4.67
N ILE A 47 -9.58 11.23 -4.36
CA ILE A 47 -10.69 10.97 -5.29
C ILE A 47 -10.18 10.54 -6.68
N ASN A 48 -10.07 11.47 -7.64
CA ASN A 48 -9.66 11.22 -9.03
C ASN A 48 -8.31 11.87 -9.40
N GLU A 49 -7.69 12.58 -8.47
CA GLU A 49 -6.48 13.36 -8.72
C GLU A 49 -5.32 12.80 -7.92
N ILE A 50 -4.12 13.00 -8.46
CA ILE A 50 -2.88 12.71 -7.77
C ILE A 50 -2.10 14.01 -7.65
N ASN A 51 -1.98 14.50 -6.42
CA ASN A 51 -1.23 15.70 -6.09
C ASN A 51 0.21 15.31 -5.72
N VAL A 52 1.17 16.04 -6.24
CA VAL A 52 2.61 15.79 -6.04
C VAL A 52 3.24 16.93 -5.27
N TYR A 53 3.96 16.59 -4.20
CA TYR A 53 4.63 17.54 -3.32
C TYR A 53 6.11 17.23 -3.25
N ASP A 54 6.94 18.27 -3.10
CA ASP A 54 8.36 18.11 -2.78
C ASP A 54 8.51 17.81 -1.29
N LEU A 55 9.22 16.74 -0.94
CA LEU A 55 9.43 16.32 0.46
C LEU A 55 10.37 17.23 1.24
N SER A 56 11.17 18.06 0.56
CA SER A 56 12.10 18.98 1.24
C SER A 56 11.40 20.19 1.86
N ASN A 57 10.34 20.68 1.24
CA ASN A 57 9.65 21.90 1.63
C ASN A 57 8.12 21.79 1.60
N PHE A 58 7.58 20.63 1.21
CA PHE A 58 6.16 20.32 1.09
C PHE A 58 5.38 21.23 0.13
N THR A 59 6.09 21.83 -0.84
CA THR A 59 5.43 22.63 -1.88
C THR A 59 4.76 21.73 -2.91
N HIS A 60 3.58 22.12 -3.36
CA HIS A 60 2.89 21.47 -4.46
C HIS A 60 3.64 21.69 -5.79
N ILE A 61 3.86 20.61 -6.55
CA ILE A 61 4.61 20.63 -7.82
C ILE A 61 3.69 20.40 -9.00
N ASP A 62 2.82 19.39 -8.95
CA ASP A 62 2.01 18.95 -10.08
C ASP A 62 0.72 18.27 -9.61
N THR A 63 -0.28 18.27 -10.47
CA THR A 63 -1.51 17.48 -10.30
C THR A 63 -1.84 16.78 -11.60
N PHE A 64 -2.04 15.48 -11.56
CA PHE A 64 -2.36 14.68 -12.74
C PHE A 64 -3.49 13.69 -12.48
N ASN A 65 -3.96 12.98 -13.51
CA ASN A 65 -5.16 12.12 -13.52
C ASN A 65 -6.48 12.89 -13.30
N ASN A 66 -6.51 14.18 -13.63
CA ASN A 66 -7.67 15.06 -13.46
C ASN A 66 -8.54 15.23 -14.72
N ASP A 67 -8.24 14.48 -15.80
CA ASP A 67 -9.03 14.56 -17.05
C ASP A 67 -10.46 14.03 -16.83
N HIS A 68 -11.41 14.94 -16.99
CA HIS A 68 -12.82 14.80 -16.56
C HIS A 68 -13.64 13.68 -17.22
N SER A 69 -13.17 13.09 -18.32
CA SER A 69 -13.95 12.06 -19.03
C SER A 69 -13.65 10.61 -18.61
N ASP A 70 -12.43 10.36 -18.13
CA ASP A 70 -11.94 9.00 -17.80
C ASP A 70 -11.30 8.90 -16.41
N SER A 71 -11.37 9.95 -15.58
CA SER A 71 -10.79 9.91 -14.24
C SER A 71 -11.57 8.99 -13.31
N SER A 72 -10.87 8.07 -12.71
CA SER A 72 -11.42 7.09 -11.78
C SER A 72 -10.62 7.11 -10.48
N SER A 73 -11.28 6.83 -9.35
CA SER A 73 -10.64 6.82 -8.03
C SER A 73 -9.39 5.95 -8.02
N VAL A 74 -8.28 6.57 -7.62
CA VAL A 74 -6.98 5.90 -7.47
C VAL A 74 -6.96 5.11 -6.17
N LYS A 75 -6.50 3.87 -6.22
CA LYS A 75 -6.43 2.96 -5.07
C LYS A 75 -5.01 2.70 -4.60
N SER A 76 -4.05 2.63 -5.53
CA SER A 76 -2.64 2.38 -5.22
C SER A 76 -1.74 3.04 -6.26
N ILE A 77 -0.52 3.37 -5.85
CA ILE A 77 0.55 3.95 -6.66
C ILE A 77 1.82 3.15 -6.43
N ALA A 78 2.45 2.69 -7.50
CA ALA A 78 3.71 1.95 -7.47
C ALA A 78 4.68 2.48 -8.53
N PHE A 79 5.98 2.29 -8.31
CA PHE A 79 7.04 2.87 -9.14
C PHE A 79 7.95 1.79 -9.73
N ASP A 80 8.37 2.01 -10.98
CA ASP A 80 9.47 1.29 -11.64
C ASP A 80 10.41 2.31 -12.29
N SER A 81 11.53 2.58 -11.62
CA SER A 81 12.55 3.55 -12.10
C SER A 81 11.95 4.91 -12.48
N THR A 82 11.60 5.12 -13.74
CA THR A 82 11.06 6.39 -14.24
C THR A 82 9.56 6.35 -14.52
N LYS A 83 8.91 5.23 -14.25
CA LYS A 83 7.48 5.04 -14.53
C LYS A 83 6.67 4.94 -13.25
N ILE A 84 5.47 5.44 -13.32
CA ILE A 84 4.48 5.38 -12.25
C ILE A 84 3.31 4.54 -12.74
N PHE A 85 2.91 3.57 -11.94
CA PHE A 85 1.74 2.74 -12.16
C PHE A 85 0.68 3.09 -11.15
N THR A 86 -0.53 3.34 -11.60
CA THR A 86 -1.66 3.69 -10.73
C THR A 86 -2.81 2.71 -10.92
N ALA A 87 -3.31 2.15 -9.82
CA ALA A 87 -4.47 1.27 -9.78
C ALA A 87 -5.76 2.10 -9.64
N HIS A 88 -6.79 1.70 -10.36
CA HIS A 88 -8.02 2.47 -10.44
C HIS A 88 -9.29 1.64 -10.20
N GLN A 89 -10.33 2.33 -9.75
CA GLN A 89 -11.65 1.73 -9.53
C GLN A 89 -12.33 1.29 -10.83
N ASP A 90 -11.94 1.84 -11.98
CA ASP A 90 -12.45 1.46 -13.31
C ASP A 90 -11.84 0.17 -13.88
N CYS A 91 -11.21 -0.64 -13.02
CA CYS A 91 -10.57 -1.91 -13.37
C CYS A 91 -9.33 -1.77 -14.26
N LYS A 92 -8.77 -0.57 -14.36
CA LYS A 92 -7.60 -0.28 -15.20
C LYS A 92 -6.37 0.06 -14.36
N ILE A 93 -5.19 -0.14 -14.97
CA ILE A 93 -3.92 0.35 -14.47
C ILE A 93 -3.42 1.39 -15.46
N ARG A 94 -3.10 2.60 -14.99
CA ARG A 94 -2.54 3.65 -15.85
C ARG A 94 -1.04 3.74 -15.62
N VAL A 95 -0.31 4.01 -16.70
CA VAL A 95 1.15 4.15 -16.69
C VAL A 95 1.51 5.57 -17.05
N TRP A 96 2.26 6.22 -16.18
CA TRP A 96 2.68 7.60 -16.32
C TRP A 96 4.20 7.69 -16.39
N GLN A 97 4.68 8.73 -17.01
CA GLN A 97 6.10 9.08 -17.09
C GLN A 97 6.31 10.54 -16.74
N ILE A 98 7.34 10.82 -15.97
CA ILE A 98 7.73 12.19 -15.63
C ILE A 98 8.47 12.79 -16.82
N THR A 99 8.02 13.93 -17.30
CA THR A 99 8.69 14.68 -18.37
C THR A 99 9.69 15.67 -17.77
N THR A 100 10.92 15.57 -18.19
CA THR A 100 11.97 16.57 -17.88
C THR A 100 12.01 17.62 -18.99
N PRO A 101 12.14 18.94 -18.71
CA PRO A 101 12.46 19.56 -17.42
C PRO A 101 11.25 19.96 -16.58
N SER A 102 10.02 19.87 -17.11
CA SER A 102 8.82 20.44 -16.49
C SER A 102 8.32 19.70 -15.24
N LYS A 103 8.87 18.52 -14.93
CA LYS A 103 8.40 17.61 -13.85
C LYS A 103 6.89 17.25 -13.96
N GLN A 104 6.29 17.38 -15.15
CA GLN A 104 4.90 17.03 -15.39
C GLN A 104 4.72 15.54 -15.64
N HIS A 105 3.59 15.00 -15.22
CA HIS A 105 3.24 13.61 -15.39
C HIS A 105 2.36 13.40 -16.61
N LYS A 106 2.85 12.61 -17.57
CA LYS A 106 2.13 12.31 -18.81
C LYS A 106 1.68 10.86 -18.85
N LEU A 107 0.42 10.62 -19.20
CA LEU A 107 -0.11 9.28 -19.45
C LEU A 107 0.56 8.66 -20.68
N VAL A 108 1.19 7.50 -20.50
CA VAL A 108 1.88 6.75 -21.55
C VAL A 108 1.05 5.59 -22.06
N SER A 109 0.39 4.89 -21.14
CA SER A 109 -0.38 3.69 -21.48
C SER A 109 -1.46 3.40 -20.44
N THR A 110 -2.43 2.57 -20.83
CA THR A 110 -3.45 2.01 -19.92
C THR A 110 -3.49 0.51 -20.11
N LEU A 111 -3.45 -0.25 -19.01
CA LEU A 111 -3.47 -1.71 -19.04
C LEU A 111 -4.87 -2.25 -18.71
N PRO A 112 -5.29 -3.31 -19.39
CA PRO A 112 -4.65 -3.92 -20.56
C PRO A 112 -4.62 -2.98 -21.77
N THR A 113 -3.55 -3.04 -22.56
CA THR A 113 -3.40 -2.21 -23.74
C THR A 113 -4.43 -2.57 -24.82
N VAL A 114 -4.76 -1.62 -25.71
CA VAL A 114 -5.63 -1.89 -26.87
C VAL A 114 -5.07 -3.05 -27.69
N LYS A 115 -3.75 -3.12 -27.85
CA LYS A 115 -3.08 -4.22 -28.57
C LYS A 115 -3.31 -5.57 -27.89
N ASP A 116 -3.18 -5.65 -26.57
CA ASP A 116 -3.44 -6.90 -25.82
C ASP A 116 -4.90 -7.32 -25.96
N ARG A 117 -5.83 -6.39 -25.89
CA ARG A 117 -7.26 -6.69 -26.09
C ARG A 117 -7.53 -7.23 -27.47
N LEU A 118 -7.02 -6.60 -28.51
CA LEU A 118 -7.21 -7.04 -29.91
C LEU A 118 -6.60 -8.43 -30.17
N LEU A 119 -5.41 -8.70 -29.61
CA LEU A 119 -4.76 -10.02 -29.78
C LEU A 119 -5.57 -11.15 -29.13
N HIS A 120 -6.28 -10.87 -28.04
CA HIS A 120 -7.02 -11.86 -27.31
C HIS A 120 -8.52 -11.92 -27.67
N PHE A 121 -9.05 -10.87 -28.31
CA PHE A 121 -10.47 -10.73 -28.65
C PHE A 121 -11.00 -11.83 -29.56
N LEU A 122 -10.20 -12.29 -30.54
CA LEU A 122 -10.67 -13.22 -31.58
C LEU A 122 -10.83 -14.68 -31.11
N LEU A 123 -10.24 -15.05 -29.97
CA LEU A 123 -10.23 -16.44 -29.53
C LEU A 123 -11.18 -16.67 -28.36
N PRO A 124 -12.23 -17.52 -28.51
CA PRO A 124 -13.21 -17.80 -27.45
C PRO A 124 -12.58 -18.33 -26.15
N LYS A 125 -11.44 -19.03 -26.23
CA LYS A 125 -10.69 -19.54 -25.08
C LYS A 125 -10.11 -18.45 -24.18
N ASN A 126 -10.02 -17.22 -24.69
CA ASN A 126 -9.48 -16.09 -23.95
C ASN A 126 -10.51 -15.38 -23.06
N TYR A 127 -11.74 -15.89 -23.05
CA TYR A 127 -12.82 -15.32 -22.25
C TYR A 127 -13.06 -16.12 -20.97
N VAL A 128 -13.07 -15.41 -19.86
CA VAL A 128 -13.40 -15.94 -18.53
C VAL A 128 -14.82 -15.52 -18.16
N SER A 129 -15.61 -16.44 -17.62
CA SER A 129 -16.95 -16.14 -17.09
C SER A 129 -16.82 -15.44 -15.75
N VAL A 130 -17.27 -14.19 -15.69
CA VAL A 130 -17.19 -13.33 -14.48
C VAL A 130 -18.48 -13.44 -13.67
N ARG A 131 -19.64 -13.37 -14.35
CA ARG A 131 -20.99 -13.53 -13.78
C ARG A 131 -21.86 -14.32 -14.76
N ARG A 132 -23.06 -14.73 -14.31
CA ARG A 132 -24.05 -15.37 -15.19
C ARG A 132 -24.24 -14.48 -16.42
N HIS A 133 -23.88 -14.99 -17.61
CA HIS A 133 -23.94 -14.31 -18.91
C HIS A 133 -22.93 -13.17 -19.18
N GLN A 134 -21.96 -12.91 -18.31
CA GLN A 134 -20.88 -11.95 -18.59
C GLN A 134 -19.55 -12.66 -18.77
N LYS A 135 -18.92 -12.44 -19.92
CA LYS A 135 -17.56 -12.92 -20.23
C LYS A 135 -16.64 -11.72 -20.44
N ARG A 136 -15.45 -11.77 -19.90
CA ARG A 136 -14.38 -10.78 -20.12
C ARG A 136 -13.10 -11.46 -20.56
N LEU A 137 -12.21 -10.71 -21.19
CA LEU A 137 -10.89 -11.22 -21.55
C LEU A 137 -10.10 -11.53 -20.29
N TRP A 138 -9.35 -12.63 -20.29
CA TRP A 138 -8.55 -13.06 -19.14
C TRP A 138 -7.51 -12.02 -18.72
N VAL A 139 -7.09 -11.14 -19.64
CA VAL A 139 -6.15 -10.04 -19.37
C VAL A 139 -6.79 -8.86 -18.62
N GLU A 140 -8.12 -8.77 -18.57
CA GLU A 140 -8.83 -7.66 -17.90
C GLU A 140 -9.14 -8.02 -16.45
N HIS A 141 -8.97 -7.03 -15.54
CA HIS A 141 -9.65 -7.10 -14.26
C HIS A 141 -11.15 -6.81 -14.43
N CYS A 142 -11.96 -7.44 -13.63
CA CYS A 142 -13.42 -7.35 -13.73
C CYS A 142 -14.04 -6.48 -12.65
N ASP A 143 -13.23 -6.05 -11.70
CA ASP A 143 -13.59 -5.15 -10.61
C ASP A 143 -12.39 -4.27 -10.28
N THR A 144 -12.56 -3.36 -9.31
CA THR A 144 -11.55 -2.41 -8.83
C THR A 144 -10.18 -3.07 -8.68
N VAL A 145 -9.15 -2.48 -9.30
CA VAL A 145 -7.76 -2.81 -8.99
C VAL A 145 -7.43 -2.16 -7.65
N SER A 146 -7.27 -2.97 -6.63
CA SER A 146 -7.15 -2.51 -5.24
C SER A 146 -5.74 -2.12 -4.87
N ASP A 147 -4.74 -2.87 -5.37
CA ASP A 147 -3.35 -2.60 -5.05
C ASP A 147 -2.38 -3.04 -6.14
N LEU A 148 -1.16 -2.46 -6.09
CA LEU A 148 -0.05 -2.72 -7.01
C LEU A 148 1.26 -2.91 -6.24
N ALA A 149 2.05 -3.87 -6.67
CA ALA A 149 3.46 -3.98 -6.31
C ALA A 149 4.32 -4.05 -7.58
N VAL A 150 5.51 -3.48 -7.52
CA VAL A 150 6.47 -3.52 -8.64
C VAL A 150 7.79 -4.10 -8.15
N LYS A 151 8.28 -5.12 -8.85
CA LYS A 151 9.56 -5.77 -8.54
C LYS A 151 10.18 -6.33 -9.81
N ASP A 152 11.49 -6.09 -10.01
CA ASP A 152 12.31 -6.68 -11.07
C ASP A 152 11.73 -6.54 -12.49
N GLY A 153 11.08 -5.40 -12.77
CA GLY A 153 10.46 -5.12 -14.07
C GLY A 153 9.12 -5.81 -14.30
N PHE A 154 8.51 -6.36 -13.24
CA PHE A 154 7.15 -6.89 -13.24
C PHE A 154 6.25 -6.03 -12.38
N VAL A 155 5.00 -5.86 -12.82
CA VAL A 155 3.94 -5.23 -12.06
C VAL A 155 2.95 -6.31 -11.65
N TYR A 156 2.69 -6.40 -10.38
CA TYR A 156 1.70 -7.30 -9.78
C TYR A 156 0.48 -6.48 -9.42
N SER A 157 -0.68 -6.89 -9.89
CA SER A 157 -1.94 -6.22 -9.57
C SER A 157 -2.91 -7.20 -8.95
N VAL A 158 -3.60 -6.73 -7.92
CA VAL A 158 -4.68 -7.47 -7.25
C VAL A 158 -5.99 -6.70 -7.36
N SER A 159 -7.09 -7.41 -7.27
CA SER A 159 -8.40 -6.81 -7.51
C SER A 159 -9.49 -7.44 -6.62
N TRP A 160 -10.56 -6.68 -6.44
CA TRP A 160 -11.80 -7.17 -5.82
C TRP A 160 -12.49 -8.26 -6.63
N ASP A 161 -12.03 -8.50 -7.89
CA ASP A 161 -12.46 -9.63 -8.69
C ASP A 161 -11.82 -10.98 -8.25
N LYS A 162 -11.06 -10.99 -7.14
CA LYS A 162 -10.40 -12.16 -6.55
C LYS A 162 -9.22 -12.67 -7.39
N SER A 163 -8.73 -11.87 -8.33
CA SER A 163 -7.63 -12.26 -9.21
C SER A 163 -6.34 -11.51 -8.92
N ILE A 164 -5.24 -12.16 -9.27
CA ILE A 164 -3.90 -11.58 -9.32
C ILE A 164 -3.44 -11.61 -10.77
N LYS A 165 -2.85 -10.54 -11.25
CA LYS A 165 -2.26 -10.48 -12.60
C LYS A 165 -0.83 -9.97 -12.54
N ILE A 166 -0.01 -10.51 -13.45
CA ILE A 166 1.40 -10.16 -13.59
C ILE A 166 1.59 -9.54 -14.96
N TRP A 167 2.19 -8.35 -14.98
CA TRP A 167 2.43 -7.56 -16.19
C TRP A 167 3.93 -7.29 -16.33
N ASN A 168 4.39 -7.23 -17.56
CA ASN A 168 5.75 -6.77 -17.84
C ASN A 168 5.77 -5.23 -17.87
N ALA A 169 6.58 -4.60 -17.02
CA ALA A 169 6.66 -3.14 -16.86
C ALA A 169 7.21 -2.41 -18.10
N LYS A 170 7.94 -3.11 -19.00
CA LYS A 170 8.51 -2.51 -20.22
C LYS A 170 7.56 -2.63 -21.41
N SER A 171 7.01 -3.83 -21.64
CA SER A 171 6.14 -4.12 -22.79
C SER A 171 4.65 -3.90 -22.51
N TYR A 172 4.27 -3.73 -21.25
CA TYR A 172 2.88 -3.55 -20.77
C TYR A 172 1.95 -4.74 -21.06
N LYS A 173 2.52 -5.91 -21.37
CA LYS A 173 1.74 -7.11 -21.65
C LYS A 173 1.37 -7.82 -20.35
N CYS A 174 0.15 -8.34 -20.30
CA CYS A 174 -0.23 -9.29 -19.28
C CYS A 174 0.47 -10.63 -19.56
N LEU A 175 1.25 -11.10 -18.60
CA LEU A 175 2.01 -12.35 -18.71
C LEU A 175 1.20 -13.50 -18.12
N GLU A 176 0.57 -13.27 -16.97
CA GLU A 176 -0.14 -14.29 -16.22
C GLU A 176 -1.36 -13.71 -15.51
N SER A 177 -2.36 -14.53 -15.32
CA SER A 177 -3.58 -14.20 -14.56
C SER A 177 -4.03 -15.38 -13.76
N VAL A 178 -3.97 -15.27 -12.44
CA VAL A 178 -4.51 -16.24 -11.50
C VAL A 178 -5.92 -15.79 -11.12
N CYS A 179 -6.91 -16.39 -11.77
CA CYS A 179 -8.32 -16.13 -11.47
C CYS A 179 -8.76 -16.92 -10.24
N LYS A 180 -9.55 -16.29 -9.36
CA LYS A 180 -9.99 -16.90 -8.10
C LYS A 180 -8.81 -17.36 -7.22
N ALA A 181 -7.80 -16.54 -7.13
CA ALA A 181 -6.67 -16.75 -6.23
C ALA A 181 -7.12 -16.77 -4.76
N HIS A 182 -8.21 -16.06 -4.46
CA HIS A 182 -8.84 -15.97 -3.14
C HIS A 182 -10.33 -16.27 -3.18
N GLU A 183 -10.91 -16.55 -2.03
CA GLU A 183 -12.35 -16.72 -1.86
C GLU A 183 -13.10 -15.39 -1.78
N ASP A 184 -12.38 -14.28 -1.44
CA ASP A 184 -12.93 -12.93 -1.35
C ASP A 184 -12.06 -11.90 -2.08
N ALA A 185 -12.47 -10.63 -2.03
CA ALA A 185 -11.77 -9.50 -2.62
C ALA A 185 -10.34 -9.39 -2.09
N VAL A 186 -9.37 -9.21 -2.97
CA VAL A 186 -7.97 -8.99 -2.57
C VAL A 186 -7.74 -7.50 -2.42
N ASN A 187 -7.22 -7.06 -1.27
CA ASN A 187 -7.08 -5.65 -0.92
C ASN A 187 -5.66 -5.12 -1.01
N ALA A 188 -4.65 -5.98 -0.81
CA ALA A 188 -3.26 -5.58 -0.80
C ALA A 188 -2.35 -6.65 -1.41
N VAL A 189 -1.23 -6.21 -1.97
CA VAL A 189 -0.18 -7.09 -2.50
C VAL A 189 1.20 -6.57 -2.10
N ALA A 190 2.06 -7.48 -1.68
CA ALA A 190 3.46 -7.21 -1.44
C ALA A 190 4.33 -8.28 -2.10
N VAL A 191 5.54 -7.92 -2.51
CA VAL A 191 6.49 -8.84 -3.14
C VAL A 191 7.80 -8.78 -2.38
N SER A 192 8.25 -9.93 -1.87
CA SER A 192 9.52 -10.04 -1.16
C SER A 192 10.72 -9.90 -2.09
N GLU A 193 11.91 -9.73 -1.53
CA GLU A 193 13.16 -9.71 -2.29
C GLU A 193 13.39 -10.99 -3.09
N ASN A 194 12.93 -12.11 -2.58
CA ASN A 194 13.03 -13.42 -3.24
C ASN A 194 11.93 -13.66 -4.29
N GLY A 195 11.11 -12.67 -4.61
CA GLY A 195 10.04 -12.77 -5.62
C GLY A 195 8.78 -13.51 -5.15
N VAL A 196 8.63 -13.80 -3.86
CA VAL A 196 7.40 -14.37 -3.30
C VAL A 196 6.33 -13.28 -3.23
N VAL A 197 5.14 -13.58 -3.75
CA VAL A 197 4.01 -12.64 -3.76
C VAL A 197 3.10 -12.97 -2.59
N TYR A 198 2.81 -11.97 -1.78
CA TYR A 198 1.89 -12.05 -0.65
C TYR A 198 0.70 -11.12 -0.92
N THR A 199 -0.47 -11.56 -0.54
CA THR A 199 -1.70 -10.78 -0.71
C THR A 199 -2.36 -10.54 0.64
N GLU A 200 -2.90 -9.34 0.83
CA GLU A 200 -3.48 -8.86 2.10
C GLU A 200 -2.47 -8.62 3.24
N ALA A 201 -1.22 -8.23 2.89
CA ALA A 201 -0.16 -8.11 3.86
C ALA A 201 0.83 -6.99 3.54
N ALA A 202 1.58 -6.53 4.56
CA ALA A 202 2.78 -5.72 4.41
C ALA A 202 4.03 -6.56 4.77
N LEU A 203 5.09 -6.43 3.97
CA LEU A 203 6.33 -7.20 4.15
C LEU A 203 7.43 -6.37 4.79
N LYS A 204 8.29 -7.05 5.56
CA LYS A 204 9.61 -6.53 5.91
C LYS A 204 10.61 -6.79 4.75
N GLY A 205 11.64 -5.94 4.66
CA GLY A 205 12.63 -5.93 3.57
C GLY A 205 13.30 -7.26 3.25
N ASP A 206 13.67 -8.10 4.26
CA ASP A 206 14.29 -9.41 4.05
C ASP A 206 13.28 -10.57 3.81
N GLY A 207 11.97 -10.27 3.92
CA GLY A 207 10.91 -11.27 3.76
C GLY A 207 10.78 -12.26 4.90
N SER A 208 11.48 -12.06 6.04
CA SER A 208 11.41 -12.97 7.20
C SER A 208 10.15 -12.78 8.03
N PHE A 209 9.55 -11.60 7.99
CA PHE A 209 8.31 -11.29 8.68
C PHE A 209 7.24 -10.81 7.70
N LEU A 210 6.01 -11.19 8.00
CA LEU A 210 4.82 -10.74 7.32
C LEU A 210 3.86 -10.14 8.35
N PHE A 211 3.25 -9.01 8.02
CA PHE A 211 2.27 -8.35 8.88
C PHE A 211 0.94 -8.24 8.16
N SER A 212 -0.12 -8.60 8.83
CA SER A 212 -1.48 -8.42 8.30
C SER A 212 -2.35 -7.65 9.29
N GLY A 213 -2.98 -6.59 8.80
CA GLY A 213 -3.92 -5.78 9.58
C GLY A 213 -5.36 -6.22 9.35
N GLY A 214 -6.11 -6.41 10.44
CA GLY A 214 -7.46 -6.92 10.40
C GLY A 214 -8.55 -5.89 10.71
N SER A 215 -9.75 -6.16 10.22
CA SER A 215 -10.97 -5.44 10.62
C SER A 215 -11.35 -5.72 12.08
N ASP A 216 -10.84 -6.78 12.67
CA ASP A 216 -10.93 -7.13 14.08
C ASP A 216 -10.06 -6.26 15.01
N ARG A 217 -9.32 -5.28 14.43
CA ARG A 217 -8.46 -4.33 15.13
C ARG A 217 -7.09 -4.88 15.54
N SER A 218 -6.78 -6.11 15.17
CA SER A 218 -5.49 -6.75 15.41
C SER A 218 -4.52 -6.53 14.24
N ILE A 219 -3.23 -6.66 14.56
CA ILE A 219 -2.17 -6.87 13.58
C ILE A 219 -1.58 -8.23 13.88
N VAL A 220 -1.60 -9.13 12.92
CA VAL A 220 -1.00 -10.46 13.07
C VAL A 220 0.39 -10.44 12.47
N VAL A 221 1.35 -10.96 13.23
CA VAL A 221 2.74 -11.11 12.84
C VAL A 221 3.00 -12.56 12.50
N TRP A 222 3.51 -12.79 11.33
CA TRP A 222 3.90 -14.09 10.81
C TRP A 222 5.42 -14.14 10.63
N VAL A 223 6.02 -15.28 10.86
CA VAL A 223 7.46 -15.52 10.65
C VAL A 223 7.67 -16.66 9.67
N TRP A 224 8.72 -16.56 8.86
CA TRP A 224 9.09 -17.62 7.96
C TRP A 224 9.84 -18.71 8.73
N GLU A 225 9.22 -19.86 8.90
CA GLU A 225 9.82 -21.03 9.54
C GLU A 225 10.54 -21.87 8.50
N ARG A 226 11.85 -21.99 8.66
CA ARG A 226 12.70 -22.85 7.82
C ARG A 226 12.94 -24.17 8.53
N GLU A 227 12.00 -25.06 8.49
CA GLU A 227 12.21 -26.44 8.93
C GLU A 227 12.71 -27.33 7.79
N VAL A 228 13.40 -28.44 8.14
CA VAL A 228 14.07 -29.35 7.19
C VAL A 228 13.13 -29.92 6.12
N ASN A 229 11.83 -29.92 6.34
CA ASN A 229 10.84 -30.50 5.43
C ASN A 229 9.64 -29.58 5.10
N ALA A 230 9.58 -28.35 5.60
CA ALA A 230 8.47 -27.44 5.32
C ALA A 230 8.91 -25.98 5.38
N ASN A 231 8.81 -25.29 4.24
CA ASN A 231 8.90 -23.83 4.19
C ASN A 231 7.48 -23.27 4.28
N HIS A 232 7.09 -22.75 5.43
CA HIS A 232 5.78 -22.14 5.63
C HIS A 232 5.86 -20.91 6.55
N MET A 233 4.83 -20.07 6.48
CA MET A 233 4.68 -18.95 7.42
C MET A 233 3.98 -19.45 8.67
N GLY A 234 4.66 -19.30 9.83
CA GLY A 234 4.12 -19.60 11.15
C GLY A 234 3.53 -18.36 11.82
N PHE A 235 2.49 -18.55 12.62
CA PHE A 235 1.96 -17.48 13.50
C PHE A 235 2.99 -17.19 14.59
N LEU A 236 3.39 -15.92 14.73
CA LEU A 236 4.27 -15.49 15.80
C LEU A 236 3.49 -14.86 16.95
N GLU A 237 2.77 -13.78 16.68
CA GLU A 237 1.99 -13.06 17.70
C GLU A 237 0.89 -12.19 17.08
N ALA A 238 -0.04 -11.72 17.92
CA ALA A 238 -1.04 -10.75 17.52
C ALA A 238 -0.90 -9.48 18.38
N LEU A 239 -0.82 -8.33 17.71
CA LEU A 239 -0.67 -7.02 18.33
C LEU A 239 -2.05 -6.38 18.51
N TRP A 240 -2.33 -6.02 19.75
CA TRP A 240 -3.58 -5.40 20.14
C TRP A 240 -3.33 -3.98 20.65
N GLY A 241 -4.24 -3.07 20.33
CA GLY A 241 -4.15 -1.69 20.79
C GLY A 241 -5.08 -0.75 20.04
N HIS A 242 -5.22 -0.90 18.73
CA HIS A 242 -6.19 -0.14 17.96
C HIS A 242 -7.63 -0.43 18.44
N THR A 243 -8.46 0.62 18.46
CA THR A 243 -9.89 0.51 18.80
C THR A 243 -10.78 0.47 17.56
N GLY A 244 -10.22 0.64 16.37
CA GLY A 244 -10.85 0.48 15.05
C GLY A 244 -10.05 -0.42 14.12
N ALA A 245 -10.63 -0.79 12.97
CA ALA A 245 -9.98 -1.62 11.96
C ALA A 245 -8.61 -1.06 11.55
N VAL A 246 -7.60 -1.92 11.38
CA VAL A 246 -6.30 -1.54 10.83
C VAL A 246 -6.44 -1.46 9.32
N LEU A 247 -6.17 -0.27 8.75
CA LEU A 247 -6.43 0.03 7.35
C LEU A 247 -5.17 0.07 6.48
N CYS A 248 -4.03 0.33 7.09
CA CYS A 248 -2.74 0.37 6.40
C CYS A 248 -1.60 0.03 7.36
N LEU A 249 -0.56 -0.56 6.79
CA LEU A 249 0.66 -0.97 7.47
C LEU A 249 1.86 -0.62 6.59
N ILE A 250 2.94 -0.14 7.21
CA ILE A 250 4.24 0.02 6.58
C ILE A 250 5.34 -0.45 7.52
N ASN A 251 6.44 -0.90 6.94
CA ASN A 251 7.68 -1.12 7.66
C ASN A 251 8.64 0.04 7.41
N VAL A 252 9.35 0.49 8.43
CA VAL A 252 10.12 1.76 8.37
C VAL A 252 11.61 1.51 8.16
N ASP A 253 12.18 0.45 8.73
CA ASP A 253 13.63 0.19 8.71
C ASP A 253 13.99 -1.24 8.34
N ASP A 254 15.15 -1.41 7.69
CA ASP A 254 15.70 -2.71 7.33
C ASP A 254 16.28 -3.47 8.55
N ASP A 255 16.83 -2.76 9.55
CA ASP A 255 17.52 -3.36 10.70
C ASP A 255 16.68 -3.39 11.98
N ASP A 256 15.88 -2.36 12.23
CA ASP A 256 14.98 -2.30 13.38
C ASP A 256 13.54 -2.64 12.97
N LEU A 257 12.99 -3.63 13.60
CA LEU A 257 11.67 -4.20 13.38
C LEU A 257 10.57 -3.20 13.77
N THR A 258 10.61 -2.02 13.14
CA THR A 258 9.68 -0.92 13.37
C THR A 258 8.54 -1.00 12.38
N LEU A 259 7.35 -1.31 12.87
CA LEU A 259 6.12 -1.35 12.12
C LEU A 259 5.28 -0.11 12.44
N VAL A 260 4.67 0.49 11.43
CA VAL A 260 3.72 1.59 11.60
C VAL A 260 2.35 1.19 11.05
N SER A 261 1.32 1.46 11.82
CA SER A 261 -0.06 1.11 11.48
C SER A 261 -0.97 2.33 11.50
N GLY A 262 -1.86 2.44 10.53
CA GLY A 262 -2.94 3.42 10.49
C GLY A 262 -4.32 2.74 10.59
N SER A 263 -5.24 3.38 11.30
CA SER A 263 -6.49 2.75 11.67
C SER A 263 -7.72 3.63 11.47
N ALA A 264 -8.87 2.97 11.43
CA ALA A 264 -10.18 3.58 11.50
C ALA A 264 -10.44 4.33 12.83
N ASP A 265 -9.64 4.07 13.86
CA ASP A 265 -9.68 4.82 15.13
C ASP A 265 -9.03 6.21 15.04
N ARG A 266 -8.59 6.63 13.87
CA ARG A 266 -7.99 7.95 13.55
C ARG A 266 -6.58 8.13 14.12
N THR A 267 -5.95 7.05 14.59
CA THR A 267 -4.57 7.08 15.11
C THR A 267 -3.60 6.39 14.18
N VAL A 268 -2.35 6.81 14.27
CA VAL A 268 -1.19 6.07 13.76
C VAL A 268 -0.45 5.51 14.96
N ARG A 269 -0.05 4.24 14.91
CA ARG A 269 0.74 3.61 15.98
C ARG A 269 2.05 3.10 15.44
N ILE A 270 3.10 3.28 16.24
CA ILE A 270 4.44 2.80 15.96
C ILE A 270 4.72 1.66 16.93
N TRP A 271 5.08 0.54 16.37
CA TRP A 271 5.38 -0.70 17.08
C TRP A 271 6.85 -1.06 16.86
N GLN A 272 7.52 -1.44 17.92
CA GLN A 272 8.91 -1.85 17.86
C GLN A 272 9.07 -3.22 18.52
N ARG A 273 9.90 -4.05 17.90
CA ARG A 273 10.24 -5.36 18.46
C ARG A 273 11.34 -5.23 19.49
N GLY A 274 11.07 -5.69 20.72
CA GLY A 274 12.08 -5.82 21.77
C GLY A 274 13.01 -7.02 21.52
N LYS A 275 14.23 -6.96 22.03
CA LYS A 275 15.24 -8.03 21.87
C LYS A 275 14.77 -9.39 22.40
N GLU A 276 13.93 -9.41 23.41
CA GLU A 276 13.45 -10.65 24.08
C GLU A 276 11.91 -10.75 24.22
N SER A 277 11.16 -9.73 23.79
CA SER A 277 9.76 -9.54 24.20
C SER A 277 8.84 -9.10 23.08
N GLY A 278 8.76 -9.75 21.95
CA GLY A 278 7.74 -9.44 20.94
C GLY A 278 7.62 -7.96 20.56
N TYR A 279 6.56 -7.59 19.83
CA TYR A 279 6.27 -6.20 19.44
C TYR A 279 5.53 -5.45 20.54
N ARG A 280 5.91 -4.19 20.75
CA ARG A 280 5.25 -3.26 21.67
C ARG A 280 4.87 -1.96 20.97
N CYS A 281 3.72 -1.41 21.31
CA CYS A 281 3.34 -0.08 20.87
C CYS A 281 4.16 0.96 21.64
N MET A 282 5.03 1.66 20.92
CA MET A 282 5.91 2.68 21.50
C MET A 282 5.27 4.07 21.47
N ILE A 283 4.58 4.39 20.37
CA ILE A 283 4.06 5.73 20.12
C ILE A 283 2.65 5.63 19.56
N ILE A 284 1.79 6.56 19.97
CA ILE A 284 0.45 6.78 19.41
C ILE A 284 0.39 8.21 18.91
N LEU A 285 0.33 8.38 17.60
CA LEU A 285 0.19 9.68 16.95
C LEU A 285 -1.30 9.98 16.77
N GLN A 286 -1.73 11.11 17.29
CA GLN A 286 -3.11 11.58 17.25
C GLN A 286 -3.20 12.91 16.53
N GLY A 287 -4.34 13.20 15.90
CA GLY A 287 -4.57 14.48 15.26
C GLY A 287 -5.40 14.41 13.99
N HIS A 288 -5.62 13.23 13.42
CA HIS A 288 -6.59 13.05 12.35
C HIS A 288 -8.03 13.02 12.89
N GLU A 289 -8.95 13.61 12.12
CA GLU A 289 -10.38 13.66 12.48
C GLU A 289 -11.18 12.48 11.90
N LYS A 290 -10.62 11.80 10.89
CA LYS A 290 -11.22 10.63 10.22
C LYS A 290 -10.22 9.49 10.12
N PRO A 291 -10.64 8.28 9.66
CA PRO A 291 -9.79 7.11 9.49
C PRO A 291 -8.50 7.40 8.71
N VAL A 292 -7.38 6.88 9.22
CA VAL A 292 -6.08 6.91 8.52
C VAL A 292 -6.06 5.79 7.50
N LYS A 293 -6.02 6.15 6.22
CA LYS A 293 -6.18 5.21 5.10
C LYS A 293 -4.86 4.80 4.46
N SER A 294 -3.84 5.64 4.56
CA SER A 294 -2.55 5.37 3.91
C SER A 294 -1.40 5.92 4.71
N LEU A 295 -0.28 5.23 4.63
CA LEU A 295 0.99 5.57 5.28
C LEU A 295 2.12 5.45 4.26
N VAL A 296 3.14 6.27 4.41
CA VAL A 296 4.42 6.10 3.72
C VAL A 296 5.55 6.62 4.61
N ALA A 297 6.66 5.87 4.67
CA ALA A 297 7.89 6.30 5.31
C ALA A 297 8.79 7.01 4.29
N VAL A 298 9.44 8.08 4.71
CA VAL A 298 10.37 8.86 3.89
C VAL A 298 11.62 9.20 4.68
N GLN A 299 12.78 9.06 4.07
CA GLN A 299 14.04 9.54 4.65
C GLN A 299 14.24 11.00 4.26
N ARG A 300 14.46 11.88 5.25
CA ARG A 300 14.70 13.32 5.03
C ARG A 300 16.12 13.66 5.42
N GLY A 301 16.88 14.23 4.49
CA GLY A 301 18.26 14.67 4.69
C GLY A 301 19.33 13.71 4.17
N GLU A 302 20.51 14.24 3.82
CA GLU A 302 21.61 13.51 3.14
C GLU A 302 22.53 12.71 4.08
N CYS A 303 22.55 13.01 5.39
CA CYS A 303 23.42 12.32 6.36
C CYS A 303 22.70 12.17 7.69
N ASN A 304 22.51 10.95 8.17
CA ASN A 304 21.73 10.59 9.36
C ASN A 304 20.26 11.03 9.27
N GLY A 305 19.62 10.73 8.13
CA GLY A 305 18.30 11.21 7.82
C GLY A 305 17.27 10.77 8.86
N VAL A 306 16.58 11.76 9.40
CA VAL A 306 15.39 11.52 10.23
C VAL A 306 14.37 10.79 9.36
N VAL A 307 13.89 9.65 9.81
CA VAL A 307 12.79 8.98 9.17
C VAL A 307 11.51 9.69 9.56
N SER A 308 10.79 10.17 8.55
CA SER A 308 9.48 10.77 8.75
C SER A 308 8.40 9.83 8.23
N VAL A 309 7.29 9.75 8.95
CA VAL A 309 6.09 9.03 8.53
C VAL A 309 5.06 10.03 8.03
N CYS A 310 4.60 9.86 6.79
CA CYS A 310 3.47 10.62 6.26
C CYS A 310 2.21 9.76 6.39
N SER A 311 1.17 10.31 7.03
CA SER A 311 -0.12 9.67 7.19
C SER A 311 -1.21 10.43 6.42
N GLY A 312 -1.98 9.72 5.61
CA GLY A 312 -3.10 10.27 4.85
C GLY A 312 -4.43 9.75 5.37
N SER A 313 -5.38 10.66 5.55
CA SER A 313 -6.67 10.36 6.14
C SER A 313 -7.84 10.75 5.25
N LEU A 314 -8.99 10.19 5.56
CA LEU A 314 -10.26 10.53 4.92
C LEU A 314 -10.77 11.94 5.31
N ASP A 315 -10.07 12.68 6.18
CA ASP A 315 -10.31 14.08 6.48
C ASP A 315 -9.72 15.05 5.42
N GLY A 316 -8.93 14.51 4.47
CA GLY A 316 -8.24 15.29 3.44
C GLY A 316 -6.90 15.85 3.91
N GLU A 317 -6.43 15.46 5.09
CA GLU A 317 -5.14 15.89 5.63
C GLU A 317 -4.06 14.83 5.42
N ILE A 318 -2.87 15.31 5.11
CA ILE A 318 -1.63 14.56 5.18
C ILE A 318 -0.83 15.16 6.31
N LYS A 319 -0.51 14.35 7.32
CA LYS A 319 0.35 14.77 8.43
C LYS A 319 1.72 14.11 8.31
N VAL A 320 2.75 14.90 8.55
CA VAL A 320 4.14 14.45 8.53
C VAL A 320 4.64 14.42 9.97
N TRP A 321 5.15 13.27 10.39
CA TRP A 321 5.63 12.99 11.73
C TRP A 321 7.10 12.61 11.69
N ASP A 322 7.93 13.24 12.50
CA ASP A 322 9.30 12.76 12.74
C ASP A 322 9.27 11.70 13.83
N VAL A 323 9.92 10.56 13.56
CA VAL A 323 9.89 9.34 14.38
C VAL A 323 11.29 8.85 14.68
#